data_e3693363b3cd5b660b63460a0bb6df5e
#
_entry.id   e3693363b3cd5b660b63460a0bb6df5e
#
_cell.length_a   1.000
_cell.length_b   1.000
_cell.length_c   1.000
_cell.angle_alpha   90.00
_cell.angle_beta   90.00
_cell.angle_gamma   90.00
#
_symmetry.space_group_name_H-M   'P 1'
#
loop_
_entity.id
_entity.type
_entity.pdbx_description
1 polymer ?
#
loop_
_entity_poly.entity_id
_entity_poly.type
_entity_poly.pdbx_seq_one_letter_code
_entity_poly.pdbx_strand_id
1 'polypeptide(L)'
;MTAPVSPFKVASVLLQYPTVALFDGLGQLAEAVREGPRATKRPFGIFLEWLSGTSPDTVARHYVETFDLPGGRGGSSPRRRQSRCVLYLTYYRYGDTRKRGMAMVAFKAAYRAAGLEPVKGEGEAGGELPDYLPMVLDFAGSHPRGEKLLRAHRADLELLLRALREVPSPYAHVVEAVCARLPALRRPDEALVRRFWESGPPAEEVGLEPFAPPSYLEAPR
;
A
#
# COMPACT_ATOMS: atom_id res chain seq x y z
N MET A 1 21.43 16.91 20.04
CA MET A 1 21.43 16.14 18.78
C MET A 1 20.05 15.51 18.65
N THR A 2 19.26 15.91 17.67
CA THR A 2 17.96 15.31 17.34
C THR A 2 18.19 13.88 16.80
N ALA A 3 17.38 12.93 17.25
CA ALA A 3 17.48 11.57 16.73
C ALA A 3 17.20 11.56 15.21
N PRO A 4 17.89 10.72 14.42
CA PRO A 4 17.68 10.66 12.98
C PRO A 4 16.24 10.26 12.66
N VAL A 5 15.69 10.87 11.62
CA VAL A 5 14.31 10.59 11.17
C VAL A 5 14.19 9.14 10.73
N SER A 6 13.15 8.46 11.18
CA SER A 6 12.90 7.07 10.80
C SER A 6 12.71 6.93 9.28
N PRO A 7 13.33 5.94 8.61
CA PRO A 7 13.08 5.66 7.19
C PRO A 7 11.61 5.40 6.86
N PHE A 8 10.84 4.90 7.82
CA PHE A 8 9.39 4.71 7.64
C PHE A 8 8.66 6.05 7.55
N LYS A 9 9.09 7.09 8.30
CA LYS A 9 8.55 8.45 8.18
C LYS A 9 8.85 9.04 6.80
N VAL A 10 10.08 8.88 6.32
CA VAL A 10 10.46 9.32 4.97
C VAL A 10 9.58 8.64 3.93
N ALA A 11 9.44 7.32 3.99
CA ALA A 11 8.60 6.57 3.06
C ALA A 11 7.10 6.95 3.15
N SER A 12 6.60 7.24 4.36
CA SER A 12 5.23 7.71 4.57
C SER A 12 4.95 8.98 3.78
N VAL A 13 5.85 9.95 3.83
CA VAL A 13 5.71 11.23 3.09
C VAL A 13 5.80 10.98 1.58
N LEU A 14 6.77 10.17 1.13
CA LEU A 14 7.03 9.93 -0.29
C LEU A 14 5.94 9.10 -0.99
N LEU A 15 5.13 8.34 -0.27
CA LEU A 15 4.02 7.53 -0.81
C LEU A 15 2.66 8.22 -0.73
N GLN A 16 2.57 9.44 -0.22
CA GLN A 16 1.36 10.26 -0.30
C GLN A 16 1.24 10.93 -1.67
N TYR A 17 0.03 11.40 -1.99
CA TYR A 17 -0.16 12.22 -3.18
C TYR A 17 0.78 13.44 -3.15
N PRO A 18 1.53 13.71 -4.22
CA PRO A 18 2.53 14.76 -4.24
C PRO A 18 1.88 16.14 -4.24
N THR A 19 2.00 16.84 -3.13
CA THR A 19 1.54 18.22 -2.96
C THR A 19 2.72 19.21 -3.07
N VAL A 20 2.45 20.50 -3.16
CA VAL A 20 3.47 21.56 -3.15
C VAL A 20 4.41 21.40 -1.94
N ALA A 21 3.86 21.10 -0.77
CA ALA A 21 4.63 20.90 0.46
C ALA A 21 5.69 19.78 0.34
N LEU A 22 5.45 18.75 -0.47
CA LEU A 22 6.47 17.72 -0.73
C LEU A 22 7.69 18.32 -1.43
N PHE A 23 7.48 19.15 -2.45
CA PHE A 23 8.56 19.77 -3.23
C PHE A 23 9.32 20.82 -2.40
N ASP A 24 8.62 21.60 -1.59
CA ASP A 24 9.23 22.56 -0.66
C ASP A 24 10.10 21.86 0.39
N GLY A 25 9.72 20.64 0.80
CA GLY A 25 10.40 19.82 1.79
C GLY A 25 11.55 18.94 1.26
N LEU A 26 11.86 18.94 -0.05
CA LEU A 26 12.84 18.03 -0.65
C LEU A 26 14.23 18.09 0.02
N GLY A 27 14.70 19.29 0.39
CA GLY A 27 15.97 19.46 1.08
C GLY A 27 16.01 18.74 2.43
N GLN A 28 14.92 18.81 3.20
CA GLN A 28 14.80 18.15 4.51
C GLN A 28 14.71 16.63 4.33
N LEU A 29 14.01 16.15 3.30
CA LEU A 29 13.94 14.70 2.99
C LEU A 29 15.32 14.17 2.58
N ALA A 30 16.06 14.89 1.73
CA ALA A 30 17.41 14.51 1.34
C ALA A 30 18.37 14.44 2.54
N GLU A 31 18.25 15.37 3.48
CA GLU A 31 19.02 15.34 4.74
C GLU A 31 18.65 14.10 5.57
N ALA A 32 17.36 13.85 5.79
CA ALA A 32 16.88 12.70 6.54
C ALA A 32 17.35 11.36 5.92
N VAL A 33 17.39 11.27 4.59
CA VAL A 33 17.91 10.10 3.87
C VAL A 33 19.44 9.97 4.08
N ARG A 34 20.18 11.09 4.04
CA ARG A 34 21.63 11.09 4.22
C ARG A 34 22.02 10.62 5.63
N GLU A 35 21.28 11.02 6.65
CA GLU A 35 21.48 10.61 8.05
C GLU A 35 20.94 9.20 8.34
N GLY A 36 20.05 8.69 7.48
CA GLY A 36 19.38 7.41 7.65
C GLY A 36 20.30 6.19 7.50
N PRO A 37 19.76 4.97 7.71
CA PRO A 37 20.48 3.71 7.59
C PRO A 37 21.05 3.48 6.19
N ARG A 38 22.26 2.90 6.10
CA ARG A 38 22.94 2.64 4.83
C ARG A 38 22.08 1.89 3.81
N ALA A 39 21.29 0.90 4.26
CA ALA A 39 20.46 0.07 3.39
C ALA A 39 19.35 0.85 2.65
N THR A 40 18.93 2.00 3.20
CA THR A 40 17.84 2.81 2.63
C THR A 40 18.34 3.98 1.77
N LYS A 41 19.63 4.35 1.89
CA LYS A 41 20.17 5.54 1.22
C LYS A 41 20.09 5.46 -0.29
N ARG A 42 20.54 4.33 -0.87
CA ARG A 42 20.54 4.16 -2.33
C ARG A 42 19.13 4.20 -2.92
N PRO A 43 18.17 3.37 -2.47
CA PRO A 43 16.85 3.40 -3.07
C PRO A 43 16.12 4.74 -2.87
N PHE A 44 16.17 5.34 -1.69
CA PHE A 44 15.59 6.69 -1.52
C PHE A 44 16.31 7.74 -2.38
N GLY A 45 17.64 7.66 -2.50
CA GLY A 45 18.42 8.59 -3.32
C GLY A 45 17.97 8.58 -4.78
N ILE A 46 17.77 7.39 -5.37
CA ILE A 46 17.28 7.23 -6.74
C ILE A 46 15.88 7.87 -6.90
N PHE A 47 14.99 7.66 -5.93
CA PHE A 47 13.66 8.26 -5.97
C PHE A 47 13.71 9.79 -5.85
N LEU A 48 14.51 10.32 -4.93
CA LEU A 48 14.65 11.78 -4.74
C LEU A 48 15.30 12.46 -5.95
N GLU A 49 16.24 11.80 -6.61
CA GLU A 49 16.83 12.30 -7.86
C GLU A 49 15.77 12.40 -8.96
N TRP A 50 14.95 11.37 -9.16
CA TRP A 50 13.82 11.42 -10.08
C TRP A 50 12.83 12.52 -9.72
N LEU A 51 12.48 12.63 -8.43
CA LEU A 51 11.51 13.61 -7.93
C LEU A 51 11.99 15.05 -8.15
N SER A 52 13.27 15.33 -7.89
CA SER A 52 13.88 16.65 -8.09
C SER A 52 14.06 17.02 -9.57
N GLY A 53 14.24 16.03 -10.44
CA GLY A 53 14.40 16.22 -11.90
C GLY A 53 13.09 16.22 -12.68
N THR A 54 11.94 16.05 -12.01
CA THR A 54 10.64 15.90 -12.68
C THR A 54 9.69 17.02 -12.23
N SER A 55 8.92 17.59 -13.18
CA SER A 55 7.95 18.64 -12.82
C SER A 55 6.85 18.13 -11.89
N PRO A 56 6.34 18.95 -10.95
CA PRO A 56 5.27 18.56 -10.02
C PRO A 56 4.06 17.94 -10.71
N ASP A 57 3.60 18.51 -11.83
CA ASP A 57 2.45 18.00 -12.59
C ASP A 57 2.71 16.61 -13.17
N THR A 58 3.95 16.35 -13.61
CA THR A 58 4.33 15.03 -14.14
C THR A 58 4.40 14.01 -13.02
N VAL A 59 4.91 14.38 -11.85
CA VAL A 59 4.92 13.51 -10.65
C VAL A 59 3.50 13.19 -10.21
N ALA A 60 2.62 14.19 -10.13
CA ALA A 60 1.21 14.01 -9.74
C ALA A 60 0.47 13.09 -10.72
N ARG A 61 0.66 13.28 -12.02
CA ARG A 61 0.09 12.41 -13.05
C ARG A 61 0.61 10.98 -12.91
N HIS A 62 1.92 10.80 -12.73
CA HIS A 62 2.51 9.47 -12.54
C HIS A 62 1.98 8.77 -11.29
N TYR A 63 1.75 9.52 -10.20
CA TYR A 63 1.12 8.98 -8.99
C TYR A 63 -0.29 8.44 -9.28
N VAL A 64 -1.14 9.25 -9.91
CA VAL A 64 -2.52 8.86 -10.28
C VAL A 64 -2.51 7.65 -11.23
N GLU A 65 -1.66 7.66 -12.27
CA GLU A 65 -1.52 6.54 -13.21
C GLU A 65 -1.04 5.25 -12.52
N THR A 66 -0.25 5.37 -11.46
CA THR A 66 0.31 4.22 -10.74
C THR A 66 -0.67 3.65 -9.71
N PHE A 67 -1.33 4.49 -8.92
CA PHE A 67 -2.07 4.05 -7.74
C PHE A 67 -3.59 4.18 -7.84
N ASP A 68 -4.10 5.16 -8.61
CA ASP A 68 -5.53 5.49 -8.61
C ASP A 68 -6.27 4.95 -9.84
N LEU A 69 -5.58 4.74 -10.97
CA LEU A 69 -6.21 4.23 -12.17
C LEU A 69 -6.21 2.69 -12.17
N PRO A 70 -7.38 2.04 -12.28
CA PRO A 70 -7.45 0.59 -12.39
C PRO A 70 -6.81 0.11 -13.69
N GLY A 71 -5.66 -0.56 -13.58
CA GLY A 71 -5.01 -1.25 -14.69
C GLY A 71 -4.26 -0.33 -15.64
N GLY A 72 -3.08 0.16 -15.22
CA GLY A 72 -2.15 0.91 -16.07
C GLY A 72 -2.01 0.34 -17.48
N ARG A 73 -1.78 1.22 -18.45
CA ARG A 73 -1.74 1.00 -19.90
C ARG A 73 -1.26 -0.40 -20.32
N GLY A 74 -2.14 -1.22 -20.90
CA GLY A 74 -1.73 -2.35 -21.72
C GLY A 74 -2.23 -3.73 -21.33
N GLY A 75 -3.54 -3.96 -21.28
CA GLY A 75 -4.04 -5.32 -21.22
C GLY A 75 -5.52 -5.46 -21.40
N SER A 76 -5.93 -6.02 -22.55
CA SER A 76 -7.33 -6.34 -22.90
C SER A 76 -7.94 -7.53 -22.14
N SER A 77 -7.26 -8.05 -21.11
CA SER A 77 -7.78 -9.17 -20.31
C SER A 77 -8.60 -8.67 -19.11
N PRO A 78 -9.82 -9.17 -18.88
CA PRO A 78 -10.66 -8.84 -17.73
C PRO A 78 -9.98 -9.06 -16.38
N ARG A 79 -9.05 -10.02 -16.28
CA ARG A 79 -8.27 -10.34 -15.07
C ARG A 79 -7.13 -9.36 -14.80
N ARG A 80 -6.70 -8.55 -15.79
CA ARG A 80 -5.64 -7.53 -15.65
C ARG A 80 -6.17 -6.16 -15.25
N ARG A 81 -7.47 -5.97 -15.13
CA ARG A 81 -8.10 -4.67 -14.81
C ARG A 81 -8.00 -4.28 -13.34
N GLN A 82 -7.60 -5.18 -12.46
CA GLN A 82 -7.35 -4.82 -11.06
C GLN A 82 -5.94 -4.28 -10.96
N SER A 83 -5.81 -3.04 -10.54
CA SER A 83 -4.51 -2.44 -10.25
C SER A 83 -3.75 -3.32 -9.26
N ARG A 84 -2.50 -3.70 -9.62
CA ARG A 84 -1.63 -4.42 -8.70
C ARG A 84 -0.86 -3.47 -7.78
N CYS A 85 -0.83 -2.18 -8.11
CA CYS A 85 -0.16 -1.14 -7.34
C CYS A 85 -1.16 -0.49 -6.38
N VAL A 86 -1.48 -1.16 -5.28
CA VAL A 86 -2.48 -0.71 -4.29
C VAL A 86 -1.79 -0.37 -2.98
N LEU A 87 -2.04 0.83 -2.45
CA LEU A 87 -1.45 1.32 -1.20
C LEU A 87 -2.21 0.83 0.05
N TYR A 88 -3.11 -0.14 -0.08
CA TYR A 88 -3.85 -0.74 1.03
C TYR A 88 -3.37 -2.16 1.29
N LEU A 89 -2.69 -2.38 2.44
CA LEU A 89 -1.98 -3.61 2.73
C LEU A 89 -2.89 -4.85 2.76
N THR A 90 -4.12 -4.72 3.27
CA THR A 90 -5.03 -5.87 3.37
C THR A 90 -5.59 -6.33 2.03
N TYR A 91 -5.51 -5.48 0.98
CA TYR A 91 -6.02 -5.80 -0.35
C TYR A 91 -5.35 -7.04 -0.97
N TYR A 92 -4.05 -7.18 -0.78
CA TYR A 92 -3.29 -8.30 -1.34
C TYR A 92 -3.72 -9.67 -0.80
N ARG A 93 -4.15 -9.73 0.46
CA ARG A 93 -4.58 -10.98 1.12
C ARG A 93 -6.06 -11.27 0.94
N TYR A 94 -6.87 -10.22 0.90
CA TYR A 94 -8.31 -10.34 1.04
C TYR A 94 -9.09 -9.81 -0.16
N GLY A 95 -8.44 -9.07 -1.08
CA GLY A 95 -9.16 -8.38 -2.15
C GLY A 95 -10.24 -7.46 -1.58
N ASP A 96 -11.34 -7.29 -2.32
CA ASP A 96 -12.50 -6.54 -1.87
C ASP A 96 -13.57 -7.44 -1.22
N THR A 97 -13.14 -8.40 -0.41
CA THR A 97 -14.01 -9.35 0.29
C THR A 97 -14.40 -8.87 1.69
N ARG A 98 -15.46 -9.44 2.27
CA ARG A 98 -15.88 -9.17 3.65
C ARG A 98 -14.78 -9.45 4.68
N LYS A 99 -13.88 -10.40 4.39
CA LYS A 99 -12.73 -10.74 5.25
C LYS A 99 -11.77 -9.56 5.41
N ARG A 100 -11.70 -8.64 4.44
CA ARG A 100 -10.91 -7.40 4.53
C ARG A 100 -11.36 -6.52 5.69
N GLY A 101 -12.69 -6.41 5.91
CA GLY A 101 -13.23 -5.66 7.04
C GLY A 101 -12.72 -6.15 8.39
N MET A 102 -12.66 -7.48 8.59
CA MET A 102 -12.11 -8.07 9.82
C MET A 102 -10.60 -7.81 9.98
N ALA A 103 -9.83 -7.84 8.88
CA ALA A 103 -8.41 -7.52 8.92
C ALA A 103 -8.16 -6.05 9.32
N MET A 104 -8.99 -5.11 8.86
CA MET A 104 -8.91 -3.70 9.24
C MET A 104 -9.16 -3.46 10.74
N VAL A 105 -9.95 -4.32 11.41
CA VAL A 105 -10.14 -4.26 12.87
C VAL A 105 -8.82 -4.44 13.61
N ALA A 106 -7.92 -5.31 13.12
CA ALA A 106 -6.60 -5.51 13.74
C ALA A 106 -5.72 -4.26 13.64
N PHE A 107 -5.77 -3.52 12.53
CA PHE A 107 -5.08 -2.23 12.40
C PHE A 107 -5.63 -1.20 13.39
N LYS A 108 -6.96 -1.05 13.47
CA LYS A 108 -7.60 -0.15 14.44
C LYS A 108 -7.22 -0.50 15.89
N ALA A 109 -7.19 -1.79 16.22
CA ALA A 109 -6.78 -2.24 17.54
C ALA A 109 -5.31 -1.90 17.86
N ALA A 110 -4.41 -2.01 16.87
CA ALA A 110 -3.01 -1.66 17.04
C ALA A 110 -2.82 -0.14 17.29
N TYR A 111 -3.54 0.72 16.55
CA TYR A 111 -3.53 2.16 16.76
C TYR A 111 -4.07 2.53 18.16
N ARG A 112 -5.24 2.02 18.54
CA ARG A 112 -5.82 2.27 19.86
C ARG A 112 -4.90 1.83 21.01
N ALA A 113 -4.27 0.66 20.88
CA ALA A 113 -3.33 0.15 21.88
C ALA A 113 -2.03 0.99 21.98
N ALA A 114 -1.79 1.90 21.04
CA ALA A 114 -0.73 2.89 21.08
C ALA A 114 -1.23 4.28 21.52
N GLY A 115 -2.52 4.42 21.90
CA GLY A 115 -3.13 5.69 22.25
C GLY A 115 -3.40 6.60 21.05
N LEU A 116 -3.44 6.03 19.84
CA LEU A 116 -3.67 6.76 18.59
C LEU A 116 -5.08 6.44 18.06
N GLU A 117 -5.79 7.46 17.64
CA GLU A 117 -6.99 7.30 16.84
C GLU A 117 -6.69 7.72 15.40
N PRO A 118 -7.09 6.92 14.39
CA PRO A 118 -7.02 7.37 13.01
C PRO A 118 -7.81 8.67 12.86
N VAL A 119 -7.17 9.71 12.35
CA VAL A 119 -7.80 11.00 12.14
C VAL A 119 -8.98 10.80 11.18
N LYS A 120 -10.18 11.14 11.61
CA LYS A 120 -11.33 11.28 10.72
C LYS A 120 -11.05 12.50 9.86
N GLY A 121 -10.84 12.30 8.55
CA GLY A 121 -10.69 13.42 7.63
C GLY A 121 -11.86 14.40 7.76
N GLU A 122 -11.58 15.69 7.71
CA GLU A 122 -12.60 16.75 7.57
C GLU A 122 -13.18 16.63 6.16
N GLY A 123 -14.32 15.99 6.04
CA GLY A 123 -15.04 15.82 4.77
C GLY A 123 -15.80 14.49 4.72
N GLU A 124 -17.05 14.58 4.37
CA GLU A 124 -18.08 13.53 4.28
C GLU A 124 -17.60 12.07 4.30
N ALA A 125 -18.09 11.33 5.31
CA ALA A 125 -18.16 9.88 5.38
C ALA A 125 -16.84 9.08 5.14
N GLY A 126 -15.89 9.18 6.06
CA GLY A 126 -14.85 8.17 6.18
C GLY A 126 -13.44 8.70 5.93
N GLY A 127 -12.71 8.93 7.01
CA GLY A 127 -11.26 9.12 6.94
C GLY A 127 -10.57 7.95 6.23
N GLU A 128 -9.28 8.11 5.93
CA GLU A 128 -8.47 7.11 5.23
C GLU A 128 -8.55 5.73 5.91
N LEU A 129 -8.51 4.67 5.13
CA LEU A 129 -8.60 3.31 5.68
C LEU A 129 -7.38 2.98 6.55
N PRO A 130 -7.56 2.25 7.67
CA PRO A 130 -6.52 2.03 8.65
C PRO A 130 -5.33 1.21 8.14
N ASP A 131 -5.48 0.53 7.00
CA ASP A 131 -4.45 -0.24 6.32
C ASP A 131 -3.75 0.53 5.18
N TYR A 132 -4.04 1.84 5.03
CA TYR A 132 -3.37 2.71 4.06
C TYR A 132 -1.87 2.79 4.38
N LEU A 133 -1.03 2.39 3.42
CA LEU A 133 0.40 2.18 3.66
C LEU A 133 1.12 3.43 4.18
N PRO A 134 0.91 4.65 3.66
CA PRO A 134 1.53 5.86 4.22
C PRO A 134 1.21 6.06 5.70
N MET A 135 -0.03 5.82 6.13
CA MET A 135 -0.43 5.95 7.52
C MET A 135 0.21 4.85 8.40
N VAL A 136 0.28 3.62 7.90
CA VAL A 136 0.96 2.51 8.62
C VAL A 136 2.45 2.78 8.76
N LEU A 137 3.09 3.37 7.73
CA LEU A 137 4.49 3.77 7.75
C LEU A 137 4.75 4.91 8.74
N ASP A 138 3.87 5.91 8.79
CA ASP A 138 3.95 6.99 9.78
C ASP A 138 3.88 6.43 11.20
N PHE A 139 2.96 5.52 11.44
CA PHE A 139 2.83 4.81 12.71
C PHE A 139 4.07 3.98 13.03
N ALA A 140 4.62 3.25 12.07
CA ALA A 140 5.84 2.46 12.26
C ALA A 140 7.08 3.32 12.54
N GLY A 141 7.12 4.53 11.98
CA GLY A 141 8.18 5.50 12.27
C GLY A 141 8.12 6.09 13.68
N SER A 142 6.97 6.00 14.34
CA SER A 142 6.70 6.58 15.65
C SER A 142 6.56 5.54 16.78
N HIS A 143 6.14 4.31 16.46
CA HIS A 143 5.77 3.35 17.48
C HIS A 143 6.09 1.90 17.07
N PRO A 144 6.65 1.05 17.98
CA PRO A 144 7.03 -0.34 17.67
C PRO A 144 5.89 -1.23 17.20
N ARG A 145 4.63 -0.93 17.57
CA ARG A 145 3.45 -1.67 17.11
C ARG A 145 3.22 -1.48 15.61
N GLY A 146 3.53 -0.30 15.06
CA GLY A 146 3.46 -0.05 13.62
C GLY A 146 4.48 -0.88 12.85
N GLU A 147 5.73 -0.98 13.34
CA GLU A 147 6.72 -1.88 12.73
C GLU A 147 6.29 -3.35 12.79
N LYS A 148 5.64 -3.78 13.88
CA LYS A 148 5.06 -5.13 13.99
C LYS A 148 4.00 -5.38 12.92
N LEU A 149 3.15 -4.40 12.60
CA LEU A 149 2.19 -4.48 11.51
C LEU A 149 2.89 -4.62 10.15
N LEU A 150 3.90 -3.80 9.86
CA LEU A 150 4.67 -3.91 8.61
C LEU A 150 5.35 -5.28 8.46
N ARG A 151 5.90 -5.83 9.54
CA ARG A 151 6.48 -7.18 9.54
C ARG A 151 5.43 -8.26 9.25
N ALA A 152 4.22 -8.14 9.81
CA ALA A 152 3.12 -9.06 9.55
C ALA A 152 2.61 -8.99 8.09
N HIS A 153 2.80 -7.83 7.45
CA HIS A 153 2.43 -7.54 6.05
C HIS A 153 3.62 -7.52 5.10
N ARG A 154 4.72 -8.22 5.45
CA ARG A 154 5.94 -8.23 4.62
C ARG A 154 5.71 -8.79 3.21
N ALA A 155 4.84 -9.81 3.09
CA ALA A 155 4.47 -10.38 1.79
C ALA A 155 3.67 -9.39 0.93
N ASP A 156 2.78 -8.60 1.56
CA ASP A 156 1.96 -7.62 0.87
C ASP A 156 2.82 -6.49 0.31
N LEU A 157 3.84 -6.06 1.08
CA LEU A 157 4.87 -5.10 0.61
C LEU A 157 5.71 -5.67 -0.56
N GLU A 158 6.04 -6.97 -0.54
CA GLU A 158 6.74 -7.61 -1.65
C GLU A 158 5.90 -7.63 -2.92
N LEU A 159 4.58 -7.88 -2.79
CA LEU A 159 3.66 -7.85 -3.91
C LEU A 159 3.56 -6.45 -4.53
N LEU A 160 3.44 -5.42 -3.70
CA LEU A 160 3.47 -4.03 -4.15
C LEU A 160 4.81 -3.70 -4.85
N LEU A 161 5.94 -4.10 -4.27
CA LEU A 161 7.26 -3.87 -4.85
C LEU A 161 7.39 -4.50 -6.24
N ARG A 162 6.94 -5.75 -6.41
CA ARG A 162 6.95 -6.45 -7.70
C ARG A 162 6.04 -5.77 -8.71
N ALA A 163 4.83 -5.37 -8.30
CA ALA A 163 3.89 -4.67 -9.15
C ALA A 163 4.46 -3.33 -9.65
N LEU A 164 5.09 -2.55 -8.76
CA LEU A 164 5.74 -1.29 -9.11
C LEU A 164 6.94 -1.48 -10.06
N ARG A 165 7.66 -2.60 -9.96
CA ARG A 165 8.74 -2.96 -10.89
C ARG A 165 8.21 -3.40 -12.25
N GLU A 166 7.05 -4.05 -12.34
CA GLU A 166 6.41 -4.40 -13.62
C GLU A 166 5.96 -3.17 -14.41
N VAL A 167 5.50 -2.12 -13.74
CA VAL A 167 5.07 -0.86 -14.36
C VAL A 167 6.19 0.20 -14.41
N PRO A 168 7.45 -0.19 -14.36
CA PRO A 168 8.71 0.53 -14.06
C PRO A 168 8.51 1.90 -13.37
N SER A 169 7.79 1.89 -12.25
CA SER A 169 7.51 3.09 -11.48
C SER A 169 8.66 3.42 -10.52
N PRO A 170 9.12 4.68 -10.44
CA PRO A 170 10.11 5.12 -9.46
C PRO A 170 9.71 4.86 -8.01
N TYR A 171 8.41 4.78 -7.71
CA TYR A 171 7.90 4.43 -6.38
C TYR A 171 8.36 3.04 -5.90
N ALA A 172 8.82 2.16 -6.81
CA ALA A 172 9.45 0.88 -6.44
C ALA A 172 10.63 1.10 -5.49
N HIS A 173 11.41 2.15 -5.67
CA HIS A 173 12.56 2.45 -4.83
C HIS A 173 12.15 2.87 -3.41
N VAL A 174 11.01 3.54 -3.25
CA VAL A 174 10.49 3.88 -1.92
C VAL A 174 10.09 2.61 -1.16
N VAL A 175 9.36 1.70 -1.82
CA VAL A 175 8.95 0.42 -1.22
C VAL A 175 10.15 -0.50 -0.99
N GLU A 176 11.15 -0.48 -1.86
CA GLU A 176 12.42 -1.19 -1.68
C GLU A 176 13.14 -0.75 -0.39
N ALA A 177 13.22 0.56 -0.15
CA ALA A 177 13.81 1.11 1.08
C ALA A 177 13.07 0.65 2.34
N VAL A 178 11.73 0.59 2.30
CA VAL A 178 10.90 0.03 3.39
C VAL A 178 11.23 -1.44 3.61
N CYS A 179 11.26 -2.23 2.53
CA CYS A 179 11.57 -3.67 2.59
C CYS A 179 12.97 -3.95 3.14
N ALA A 180 13.95 -3.09 2.84
CA ALA A 180 15.33 -3.21 3.35
C ALA A 180 15.43 -3.03 4.88
N ARG A 181 14.40 -2.49 5.54
CA ARG A 181 14.30 -2.33 7.01
C ARG A 181 13.58 -3.47 7.70
N LEU A 182 12.96 -4.36 6.94
CA LEU A 182 12.16 -5.46 7.45
C LEU A 182 12.90 -6.79 7.28
N PRO A 183 12.56 -7.83 8.05
CA PRO A 183 13.11 -9.16 7.85
C PRO A 183 12.87 -9.68 6.43
N ALA A 184 13.71 -10.62 5.99
CA ALA A 184 13.49 -11.34 4.76
C ALA A 184 12.13 -12.08 4.78
N LEU A 185 11.61 -12.38 3.60
CA LEU A 185 10.39 -13.19 3.45
C LEU A 185 10.59 -14.57 4.09
N ARG A 186 9.55 -15.04 4.76
CA ARG A 186 9.49 -16.41 5.29
C ARG A 186 8.83 -17.30 4.25
N ARG A 187 9.03 -18.63 4.32
CA ARG A 187 8.42 -19.59 3.39
C ARG A 187 6.90 -19.43 3.21
N PRO A 188 6.08 -19.21 4.26
CA PRO A 188 4.64 -18.95 4.09
C PRO A 188 4.35 -17.66 3.31
N ASP A 189 5.19 -16.62 3.49
CA ASP A 189 5.06 -15.33 2.81
C ASP A 189 5.39 -15.50 1.31
N GLU A 190 6.40 -16.30 0.96
CA GLU A 190 6.74 -16.64 -0.43
C GLU A 190 5.59 -17.41 -1.14
N ALA A 191 4.93 -18.31 -0.43
CA ALA A 191 3.77 -19.03 -0.94
C ALA A 191 2.58 -18.09 -1.23
N LEU A 192 2.33 -17.11 -0.33
CA LEU A 192 1.31 -16.07 -0.54
C LEU A 192 1.63 -15.23 -1.78
N VAL A 193 2.88 -14.77 -1.90
CA VAL A 193 3.34 -13.96 -3.05
C VAL A 193 3.13 -14.73 -4.36
N ARG A 194 3.53 -16.00 -4.41
CA ARG A 194 3.36 -16.85 -5.60
C ARG A 194 1.89 -17.00 -5.96
N ARG A 195 1.04 -17.37 -5.02
CA ARG A 195 -0.40 -17.53 -5.25
C ARG A 195 -1.05 -16.27 -5.80
N PHE A 196 -0.76 -15.12 -5.19
CA PHE A 196 -1.30 -13.84 -5.68
C PHE A 196 -0.83 -13.54 -7.10
N TRP A 197 0.44 -13.84 -7.40
CA TRP A 197 1.02 -13.56 -8.71
C TRP A 197 0.38 -14.41 -9.82
N GLU A 198 0.05 -15.65 -9.50
CA GLU A 198 -0.60 -16.61 -10.41
C GLU A 198 -2.10 -16.36 -10.58
N SER A 199 -2.80 -16.06 -9.48
CA SER A 199 -4.28 -16.04 -9.44
C SER A 199 -4.89 -14.66 -9.22
N GLY A 200 -4.09 -13.64 -8.83
CA GLY A 200 -4.59 -12.32 -8.43
C GLY A 200 -5.12 -12.30 -7.00
N PRO A 201 -5.66 -11.13 -6.56
CA PRO A 201 -6.29 -11.01 -5.25
C PRO A 201 -7.51 -11.91 -5.16
N PRO A 202 -7.85 -12.41 -3.95
CA PRO A 202 -9.08 -13.14 -3.73
C PRO A 202 -10.29 -12.29 -4.16
N ALA A 203 -11.22 -12.89 -4.87
CA ALA A 203 -12.53 -12.32 -5.17
C ALA A 203 -13.60 -13.10 -4.40
N GLU A 204 -14.67 -12.44 -3.98
CA GLU A 204 -15.87 -13.15 -3.54
C GLU A 204 -16.48 -13.75 -4.79
N GLU A 205 -16.57 -15.08 -4.83
CA GLU A 205 -17.53 -15.74 -5.69
C GLU A 205 -18.90 -15.38 -5.09
N VAL A 206 -19.54 -14.34 -5.63
CA VAL A 206 -20.97 -14.16 -5.43
C VAL A 206 -21.58 -15.37 -6.11
N GLY A 207 -21.86 -16.39 -5.32
CA GLY A 207 -22.70 -17.48 -5.77
C GLY A 207 -24.02 -16.83 -6.18
N LEU A 208 -24.21 -16.65 -7.47
CA LEU A 208 -25.51 -16.73 -8.03
C LEU A 208 -25.94 -18.17 -7.71
N GLU A 209 -26.49 -18.39 -6.51
CA GLU A 209 -27.40 -19.52 -6.36
C GLU A 209 -28.35 -19.39 -7.55
N PRO A 210 -28.39 -20.39 -8.44
CA PRO A 210 -29.35 -20.33 -9.55
C PRO A 210 -30.70 -20.07 -8.89
N PHE A 211 -31.36 -18.99 -9.28
CA PHE A 211 -32.72 -18.70 -8.85
C PHE A 211 -33.46 -20.02 -8.78
N ALA A 212 -34.06 -20.32 -7.63
CA ALA A 212 -34.82 -21.55 -7.46
C ALA A 212 -35.68 -21.78 -8.73
N PRO A 213 -35.67 -22.99 -9.28
CA PRO A 213 -36.33 -23.22 -10.56
C PRO A 213 -37.79 -22.79 -10.47
N PRO A 214 -38.45 -22.43 -11.60
CA PRO A 214 -39.80 -21.85 -11.64
C PRO A 214 -40.92 -22.63 -10.92
N SER A 215 -40.63 -23.82 -10.46
CA SER A 215 -41.55 -24.66 -9.63
C SER A 215 -42.04 -23.98 -8.34
N TYR A 216 -41.39 -22.93 -7.85
CA TYR A 216 -41.93 -22.12 -6.75
C TYR A 216 -43.06 -21.20 -7.14
N LEU A 217 -43.37 -21.06 -8.43
CA LEU A 217 -44.43 -20.21 -8.92
C LEU A 217 -45.71 -21.00 -9.32
N GLU A 218 -45.69 -22.32 -9.20
CA GLU A 218 -46.88 -23.11 -9.40
C GLU A 218 -47.69 -23.14 -8.09
N ALA A 219 -48.72 -22.30 -8.03
CA ALA A 219 -49.72 -22.34 -6.95
C ALA A 219 -50.40 -23.72 -6.95
N PRO A 220 -50.60 -24.35 -5.79
CA PRO A 220 -51.37 -25.59 -5.71
C PRO A 220 -52.81 -25.33 -6.14
N ARG A 221 -53.32 -26.15 -7.06
CA ARG A 221 -54.72 -26.19 -7.47
C ARG A 221 -55.56 -26.77 -6.36
#